data_d50b6494beff6efe1aac85d83243da56
#
_entry.id   d50b6494beff6efe1aac85d83243da56
#
_cell.length_a   1.000
_cell.length_b   1.000
_cell.length_c   1.000
_cell.angle_alpha   90.00
_cell.angle_beta   90.00
_cell.angle_gamma   90.00
#
_symmetry.space_group_name_H-M   'P 1'
#
loop_
_entity.id
_entity.type
_entity.pdbx_description
1 polymer ?
#
loop_
_entity_poly.entity_id
_entity_poly.type
_entity_poly.pdbx_seq_one_letter_code
_entity_poly.pdbx_strand_id
1 'polypeptide(L)'
;MPEDMELEQKMSELDPATLDGDERPGEISSLTCTDCAGPLFEIRDGELSRYRCRVGHAYGGAEDVLEKNRDKLEDTLYFALNKLQENAAIAGRLAARAHSRGQKMAAARFEERESRQHAETLRRVLLGSPYPEKQTSSPSDVE
;
A
#
# COMPACT_ATOMS: atom_id res chain seq x y z
N MET A 1 -10.34 18.52 28.79
CA MET A 1 -9.98 18.03 27.44
C MET A 1 -11.18 17.23 26.91
N PRO A 2 -11.53 17.32 25.62
CA PRO A 2 -12.55 16.43 25.07
C PRO A 2 -12.13 14.96 25.22
N GLU A 3 -13.06 14.08 25.54
CA GLU A 3 -12.80 12.66 25.78
C GLU A 3 -12.08 11.99 24.59
N ASP A 4 -12.39 12.41 23.37
CA ASP A 4 -11.72 11.92 22.15
C ASP A 4 -10.23 12.25 22.12
N MET A 5 -9.81 13.40 22.60
CA MET A 5 -8.39 13.81 22.63
C MET A 5 -7.57 12.98 23.62
N GLU A 6 -8.15 12.65 24.78
CA GLU A 6 -7.49 11.77 25.75
C GLU A 6 -7.33 10.36 25.21
N LEU A 7 -8.37 9.87 24.54
CA LEU A 7 -8.35 8.55 23.89
C LEU A 7 -7.31 8.48 22.78
N GLU A 8 -7.23 9.52 21.94
CA GLU A 8 -6.22 9.61 20.88
C GLU A 8 -4.79 9.66 21.45
N GLN A 9 -4.58 10.38 22.53
CA GLN A 9 -3.26 10.44 23.19
C GLN A 9 -2.85 9.05 23.68
N LYS A 10 -3.72 8.35 24.40
CA LYS A 10 -3.47 6.99 24.88
C LYS A 10 -3.21 6.00 23.72
N MET A 11 -3.94 6.14 22.62
CA MET A 11 -3.68 5.32 21.41
C MET A 11 -2.32 5.62 20.80
N SER A 12 -1.90 6.87 20.76
CA SER A 12 -0.56 7.25 20.24
C SER A 12 0.58 6.77 21.14
N GLU A 13 0.33 6.60 22.41
CA GLU A 13 1.26 6.03 23.39
C GLU A 13 1.22 4.49 23.42
N LEU A 14 0.39 3.87 22.61
CA LEU A 14 0.17 2.42 22.55
C LEU A 14 -0.24 1.81 23.89
N ASP A 15 -1.07 2.54 24.65
CA ASP A 15 -1.58 2.07 25.95
C ASP A 15 -2.34 0.74 25.79
N PRO A 16 -1.91 -0.34 26.43
CA PRO A 16 -2.48 -1.67 26.21
C PRO A 16 -3.98 -1.74 26.54
N ALA A 17 -4.41 -1.10 27.61
CA ALA A 17 -5.82 -1.11 28.01
C ALA A 17 -6.71 -0.40 26.97
N THR A 18 -6.20 0.68 26.37
CA THR A 18 -6.90 1.41 25.31
C THR A 18 -6.93 0.59 24.01
N LEU A 19 -5.84 -0.08 23.65
CA LEU A 19 -5.78 -0.89 22.44
C LEU A 19 -6.66 -2.14 22.53
N ASP A 20 -6.77 -2.77 23.71
CA ASP A 20 -7.60 -3.93 23.95
C ASP A 20 -9.08 -3.58 24.10
N GLY A 21 -9.41 -2.34 24.49
CA GLY A 21 -10.77 -1.85 24.67
C GLY A 21 -11.53 -1.69 23.35
N ASP A 22 -12.84 -1.49 23.45
CA ASP A 22 -13.74 -1.28 22.30
C ASP A 22 -13.94 0.20 21.96
N GLU A 23 -13.51 1.10 22.84
CA GLU A 23 -13.64 2.53 22.62
C GLU A 23 -12.68 3.03 21.55
N ARG A 24 -13.19 3.82 20.62
CA ARG A 24 -12.42 4.47 19.56
C ARG A 24 -12.86 5.92 19.41
N PRO A 25 -11.91 6.83 19.08
CA PRO A 25 -12.28 8.20 18.79
C PRO A 25 -13.05 8.26 17.48
N GLY A 26 -14.13 9.02 17.44
CA GLY A 26 -14.94 9.20 16.23
C GLY A 26 -15.72 7.97 15.81
N GLU A 27 -16.04 7.90 14.53
CA GLU A 27 -16.83 6.85 13.90
C GLU A 27 -16.02 6.07 12.88
N ILE A 28 -16.33 4.78 12.73
CA ILE A 28 -15.69 3.96 11.71
C ILE A 28 -16.00 4.50 10.32
N SER A 29 -14.97 4.63 9.50
CA SER A 29 -15.09 5.03 8.10
C SER A 29 -14.97 3.82 7.16
N SER A 30 -15.20 4.05 5.86
CA SER A 30 -14.95 3.06 4.81
C SER A 30 -13.47 2.99 4.38
N LEU A 31 -12.60 3.82 4.97
CA LEU A 31 -11.19 3.91 4.65
C LEU A 31 -10.35 2.99 5.53
N THR A 32 -9.22 2.57 5.01
CA THR A 32 -8.24 1.75 5.73
C THR A 32 -6.90 2.47 5.87
N CYS A 33 -6.19 2.15 6.95
CA CYS A 33 -4.86 2.69 7.19
C CYS A 33 -3.86 2.19 6.15
N THR A 34 -3.11 3.08 5.56
CA THR A 34 -2.08 2.75 4.57
C THR A 34 -0.91 1.96 5.18
N ASP A 35 -0.61 2.20 6.46
CA ASP A 35 0.53 1.58 7.13
C ASP A 35 0.22 0.19 7.71
N CYS A 36 -0.96 0.00 8.31
CA CYS A 36 -1.31 -1.25 8.98
C CYS A 36 -2.53 -1.98 8.42
N ALA A 37 -3.20 -1.42 7.40
CA ALA A 37 -4.40 -1.94 6.77
C ALA A 37 -5.64 -2.07 7.70
N GLY A 38 -5.55 -1.57 8.92
CA GLY A 38 -6.68 -1.52 9.85
C GLY A 38 -7.71 -0.45 9.46
N PRO A 39 -8.94 -0.51 9.99
CA PRO A 39 -9.95 0.49 9.71
C PRO A 39 -9.52 1.87 10.23
N LEU A 40 -9.89 2.92 9.48
CA LEU A 40 -9.73 4.30 9.92
C LEU A 40 -11.02 4.78 10.56
N PHE A 41 -10.87 5.47 11.69
CA PHE A 41 -11.95 6.16 12.39
C PHE A 41 -11.91 7.64 12.01
N GLU A 42 -13.04 8.17 11.61
CA GLU A 42 -13.22 9.58 11.28
C GLU A 42 -13.54 10.35 12.54
N ILE A 43 -12.73 11.35 12.84
CA ILE A 43 -12.92 12.27 13.96
C ILE A 43 -13.27 13.62 13.38
N ARG A 44 -14.45 14.13 13.72
CA ARG A 44 -14.95 15.41 13.24
C ARG A 44 -14.69 16.52 14.21
N ASP A 45 -14.03 17.56 13.74
CA ASP A 45 -13.83 18.83 14.46
C ASP A 45 -14.49 19.95 13.65
N GLY A 46 -15.78 20.22 13.90
CA GLY A 46 -16.56 21.15 13.10
C GLY A 46 -16.75 20.66 11.67
N GLU A 47 -16.28 21.43 10.69
CA GLU A 47 -16.32 21.07 9.26
C GLU A 47 -15.10 20.25 8.81
N LEU A 48 -14.10 20.08 9.69
CA LEU A 48 -12.88 19.35 9.39
C LEU A 48 -13.00 17.91 9.87
N SER A 49 -12.49 17.00 9.06
CA SER A 49 -12.36 15.58 9.41
C SER A 49 -10.90 15.18 9.41
N ARG A 50 -10.51 14.43 10.41
CA ARG A 50 -9.22 13.75 10.48
C ARG A 50 -9.44 12.28 10.74
N TYR A 51 -8.43 11.47 10.52
CA TYR A 51 -8.55 10.02 10.58
C TYR A 51 -7.46 9.41 11.45
N ARG A 52 -7.80 8.33 12.14
CA ARG A 52 -6.87 7.56 12.97
C ARG A 52 -7.22 6.09 12.94
N CYS A 53 -6.22 5.21 12.85
CA CYS A 53 -6.44 3.77 12.96
C CYS A 53 -6.40 3.31 14.42
N ARG A 54 -6.73 2.03 14.64
CA ARG A 54 -6.77 1.41 15.97
C ARG A 54 -5.46 1.53 16.74
N VAL A 55 -4.33 1.43 16.08
CA VAL A 55 -3.00 1.51 16.70
C VAL A 55 -2.37 2.91 16.64
N GLY A 56 -3.16 3.91 16.27
CA GLY A 56 -2.80 5.31 16.41
C GLY A 56 -2.12 5.98 15.22
N HIS A 57 -1.99 5.34 14.06
CA HIS A 57 -1.57 6.05 12.84
C HIS A 57 -2.59 7.13 12.50
N ALA A 58 -2.11 8.35 12.24
CA ALA A 58 -2.93 9.53 12.09
C ALA A 58 -2.82 10.16 10.71
N TYR A 59 -3.94 10.72 10.25
CA TYR A 59 -4.07 11.43 8.98
C TYR A 59 -4.81 12.74 9.23
N GLY A 60 -4.26 13.84 8.76
CA GLY A 60 -4.82 15.18 8.98
C GLY A 60 -6.12 15.46 8.22
N GLY A 61 -6.43 14.68 7.20
CA GLY A 61 -7.63 14.80 6.38
C GLY A 61 -7.68 13.74 5.29
N ALA A 62 -8.72 13.77 4.47
CA ALA A 62 -8.89 12.83 3.36
C ALA A 62 -7.78 12.98 2.29
N GLU A 63 -7.28 14.19 2.09
CA GLU A 63 -6.18 14.49 1.18
C GLU A 63 -4.89 13.77 1.60
N ASP A 64 -4.62 13.73 2.90
CA ASP A 64 -3.46 13.04 3.47
C ASP A 64 -3.56 11.52 3.28
N VAL A 65 -4.76 10.96 3.48
CA VAL A 65 -5.03 9.54 3.17
C VAL A 65 -4.82 9.26 1.69
N LEU A 66 -5.31 10.12 0.82
CA LEU A 66 -5.17 9.96 -0.64
C LEU A 66 -3.71 9.99 -1.08
N GLU A 67 -2.92 10.93 -0.56
CA GLU A 67 -1.50 11.05 -0.88
C GLU A 67 -0.72 9.80 -0.46
N LYS A 68 -0.92 9.35 0.77
CA LYS A 68 -0.28 8.13 1.26
C LYS A 68 -0.73 6.87 0.52
N ASN A 69 -2.00 6.80 0.12
CA ASN A 69 -2.50 5.70 -0.71
C ASN A 69 -1.84 5.67 -2.09
N ARG A 70 -1.57 6.83 -2.70
CA ARG A 70 -0.84 6.91 -3.98
C ARG A 70 0.57 6.35 -3.87
N ASP A 71 1.30 6.75 -2.84
CA ASP A 71 2.64 6.26 -2.58
C ASP A 71 2.65 4.74 -2.37
N LYS A 72 1.73 4.25 -1.56
CA LYS A 72 1.60 2.81 -1.28
C LYS A 72 1.18 2.01 -2.50
N LEU A 73 0.31 2.55 -3.32
CA LEU A 73 -0.10 1.91 -4.57
C LEU A 73 1.09 1.74 -5.51
N GLU A 74 1.91 2.77 -5.68
CA GLU A 74 3.11 2.72 -6.50
C GLU A 74 4.08 1.64 -6.00
N ASP A 75 4.40 1.64 -4.71
CA ASP A 75 5.24 0.62 -4.07
C ASP A 75 4.69 -0.80 -4.29
N THR A 76 3.38 -0.96 -4.17
CA THR A 76 2.69 -2.23 -4.36
C THR A 76 2.77 -2.71 -5.81
N LEU A 77 2.66 -1.81 -6.77
CA LEU A 77 2.80 -2.13 -8.19
C LEU A 77 4.24 -2.55 -8.53
N TYR A 78 5.26 -1.90 -7.97
CA TYR A 78 6.65 -2.32 -8.11
C TYR A 78 6.90 -3.69 -7.49
N PHE A 79 6.34 -3.95 -6.33
CA PHE A 79 6.43 -5.28 -5.71
C PHE A 79 5.78 -6.35 -6.61
N ALA A 80 4.59 -6.09 -7.13
CA ALA A 80 3.89 -7.00 -8.03
C ALA A 80 4.68 -7.24 -9.32
N LEU A 81 5.24 -6.19 -9.92
CA LEU A 81 6.09 -6.29 -11.11
C LEU A 81 7.30 -7.21 -10.86
N ASN A 82 7.99 -7.01 -9.74
CA ASN A 82 9.12 -7.86 -9.37
C ASN A 82 8.72 -9.34 -9.22
N LYS A 83 7.58 -9.61 -8.58
CA LYS A 83 7.08 -10.99 -8.42
C LYS A 83 6.68 -11.63 -9.74
N LEU A 84 6.09 -10.89 -10.64
CA LEU A 84 5.75 -11.39 -11.98
C LEU A 84 7.00 -11.74 -12.80
N GLN A 85 8.02 -10.90 -12.75
CA GLN A 85 9.31 -11.16 -13.42
C GLN A 85 10.02 -12.38 -12.81
N GLU A 86 10.01 -12.49 -11.50
CA GLU A 86 10.57 -13.64 -10.78
C GLU A 86 9.83 -14.94 -11.14
N ASN A 87 8.50 -14.92 -11.13
CA ASN A 87 7.69 -16.09 -11.54
C ASN A 87 7.96 -16.51 -12.98
N ALA A 88 8.07 -15.55 -13.90
CA ALA A 88 8.43 -15.83 -15.29
C ALA A 88 9.80 -16.51 -15.39
N ALA A 89 10.79 -16.02 -14.66
CA ALA A 89 12.13 -16.61 -14.66
C ALA A 89 12.16 -18.02 -14.07
N ILE A 90 11.45 -18.24 -12.96
CA ILE A 90 11.33 -19.57 -12.32
C ILE A 90 10.60 -20.55 -13.26
N ALA A 91 9.47 -20.14 -13.83
CA ALA A 91 8.68 -20.96 -14.73
C ALA A 91 9.50 -21.34 -15.98
N GLY A 92 10.26 -20.41 -16.55
CA GLY A 92 11.16 -20.66 -17.65
C GLY A 92 12.26 -21.69 -17.34
N ARG A 93 12.86 -21.59 -16.16
CA ARG A 93 13.86 -22.58 -15.69
C ARG A 93 13.25 -23.98 -15.50
N LEU A 94 12.04 -24.05 -14.92
CA LEU A 94 11.33 -25.32 -14.75
C LEU A 94 10.98 -25.96 -16.08
N ALA A 95 10.49 -25.17 -17.04
CA ALA A 95 10.19 -25.64 -18.40
C ALA A 95 11.44 -26.17 -19.12
N ALA A 96 12.57 -25.47 -19.01
CA ALA A 96 13.84 -25.89 -19.61
C ALA A 96 14.36 -27.21 -19.01
N ARG A 97 14.28 -27.38 -17.68
CA ARG A 97 14.65 -28.62 -16.99
C ARG A 97 13.76 -29.79 -17.41
N ALA A 98 12.47 -29.57 -17.53
CA ALA A 98 11.54 -30.60 -17.97
C ALA A 98 11.80 -31.01 -19.40
N HIS A 99 12.10 -30.06 -20.29
CA HIS A 99 12.43 -30.34 -21.70
C HIS A 99 13.70 -31.20 -21.82
N SER A 100 14.75 -30.89 -21.06
CA SER A 100 15.99 -31.67 -21.03
C SER A 100 15.79 -33.12 -20.54
N ARG A 101 14.74 -33.37 -19.76
CA ARG A 101 14.35 -34.72 -19.28
C ARG A 101 13.28 -35.39 -20.16
N GLY A 102 12.92 -34.82 -21.30
CA GLY A 102 11.87 -35.34 -22.17
C GLY A 102 10.45 -35.22 -21.63
N GLN A 103 10.25 -34.42 -20.59
CA GLN A 103 8.96 -34.16 -19.99
C GLN A 103 8.29 -32.93 -20.61
N LYS A 104 6.98 -32.99 -20.80
CA LYS A 104 6.19 -31.85 -21.28
C LYS A 104 5.68 -31.04 -20.09
N MET A 105 6.14 -29.79 -19.94
CA MET A 105 5.67 -28.85 -18.93
C MET A 105 4.90 -27.70 -19.56
N ALA A 106 3.76 -28.01 -20.18
CA ALA A 106 2.90 -27.00 -20.79
C ALA A 106 2.42 -25.95 -19.78
N ALA A 107 2.13 -26.35 -18.55
CA ALA A 107 1.72 -25.46 -17.47
C ALA A 107 2.81 -24.43 -17.12
N ALA A 108 4.08 -24.85 -17.02
CA ALA A 108 5.18 -23.95 -16.72
C ALA A 108 5.44 -22.94 -17.85
N ARG A 109 5.31 -23.35 -19.11
CA ARG A 109 5.42 -22.46 -20.27
C ARG A 109 4.28 -21.45 -20.34
N PHE A 110 3.08 -21.88 -19.98
CA PHE A 110 1.91 -21.01 -19.91
C PHE A 110 2.11 -19.96 -18.80
N GLU A 111 2.52 -20.36 -17.61
CA GLU A 111 2.82 -19.47 -16.48
C GLU A 111 3.92 -18.46 -16.82
N GLU A 112 4.98 -18.88 -17.48
CA GLU A 112 6.04 -17.99 -17.95
C GLU A 112 5.47 -16.91 -18.88
N ARG A 113 4.67 -17.29 -19.85
CA ARG A 113 4.10 -16.39 -20.84
C ARG A 113 3.13 -15.41 -20.20
N GLU A 114 2.20 -15.90 -19.36
CA GLU A 114 1.25 -15.02 -18.66
C GLU A 114 1.95 -14.04 -17.73
N SER A 115 2.91 -14.52 -16.95
CA SER A 115 3.66 -13.65 -16.03
C SER A 115 4.40 -12.56 -16.78
N ARG A 116 4.99 -12.85 -17.95
CA ARG A 116 5.63 -11.83 -18.81
C ARG A 116 4.64 -10.81 -19.34
N GLN A 117 3.45 -11.26 -19.76
CA GLN A 117 2.39 -10.37 -20.28
C GLN A 117 1.88 -9.44 -19.16
N HIS A 118 1.61 -9.96 -17.99
CA HIS A 118 1.18 -9.17 -16.85
C HIS A 118 2.27 -8.19 -16.38
N ALA A 119 3.53 -8.62 -16.36
CA ALA A 119 4.65 -7.75 -16.04
C ALA A 119 4.77 -6.57 -17.02
N GLU A 120 4.61 -6.82 -18.32
CA GLU A 120 4.62 -5.77 -19.34
C GLU A 120 3.46 -4.79 -19.16
N THR A 121 2.27 -5.28 -18.80
CA THR A 121 1.11 -4.44 -18.51
C THR A 121 1.38 -3.52 -17.31
N LEU A 122 1.90 -4.05 -16.22
CA LEU A 122 2.25 -3.26 -15.04
C LEU A 122 3.38 -2.26 -15.33
N ARG A 123 4.37 -2.66 -16.11
CA ARG A 123 5.45 -1.77 -16.53
C ARG A 123 4.92 -0.57 -17.29
N ARG A 124 3.96 -0.75 -18.19
CA ARG A 124 3.30 0.35 -18.90
C ARG A 124 2.53 1.27 -17.96
N VAL A 125 1.81 0.71 -16.99
CA VAL A 125 1.10 1.49 -15.97
C VAL A 125 2.08 2.35 -15.18
N LEU A 126 3.20 1.78 -14.72
CA LEU A 126 4.22 2.50 -13.94
C LEU A 126 4.93 3.58 -14.74
N LEU A 127 5.28 3.33 -16.00
CA LEU A 127 5.98 4.28 -16.87
C LEU A 127 5.05 5.37 -17.41
N GLY A 128 3.77 5.06 -17.61
CA GLY A 128 2.74 5.98 -18.07
C GLY A 128 1.88 6.55 -16.93
N SER A 129 2.40 6.54 -15.69
CA SER A 129 1.63 6.94 -14.50
C SER A 129 0.90 8.28 -14.72
N PRO A 130 -0.43 8.32 -14.52
CA PRO A 130 -1.19 9.56 -14.59
C PRO A 130 -0.95 10.47 -13.38
N TYR A 131 -0.19 10.01 -12.39
CA TYR A 131 0.18 10.80 -11.23
C TYR A 131 1.39 11.65 -11.56
N PRO A 132 1.34 12.96 -11.34
CA PRO A 132 2.50 13.82 -11.52
C PRO A 132 3.63 13.31 -10.63
N GLU A 133 4.82 13.18 -11.21
CA GLU A 133 6.01 12.88 -10.45
C GLU A 133 6.11 13.86 -9.27
N LYS A 134 6.43 13.35 -8.09
CA LYS A 134 6.81 14.24 -6.98
C LYS A 134 7.92 15.12 -7.51
N GLN A 135 7.63 16.41 -7.67
CA GLN A 135 8.69 17.37 -7.88
C GLN A 135 9.57 17.29 -6.63
N THR A 136 10.65 16.55 -6.73
CA THR A 136 11.76 16.70 -5.81
C THR A 136 12.25 18.13 -6.06
N SER A 137 11.79 19.06 -5.21
CA SER A 137 12.39 20.37 -5.13
C SER A 137 13.87 20.15 -4.78
N SER A 138 14.70 20.21 -5.79
CA SER A 138 16.13 20.32 -5.59
C SER A 138 16.40 21.58 -4.76
N PRO A 139 17.12 21.48 -3.66
CA PRO A 139 17.61 22.66 -2.99
C PRO A 139 18.80 23.14 -3.83
N SER A 140 18.55 23.96 -4.80
CA SER A 140 19.59 24.68 -5.50
C SER A 140 19.17 26.13 -5.61
N ASP A 141 20.11 26.94 -5.17
CA ASP A 141 20.28 28.36 -5.35
C ASP A 141 19.72 29.25 -4.24
N VAL A 142 20.46 29.23 -3.14
CA VAL A 142 20.68 30.45 -2.39
C VAL A 142 22.07 30.96 -2.79
N GLU A 143 22.10 31.89 -3.70
CA GLU A 143 23.15 32.91 -3.74
C GLU A 143 22.79 34.07 -2.84
#